data_72d7207281f19ac2a3f8abfb55894ecf
#
_entry.id   72d7207281f19ac2a3f8abfb55894ecf
#
_cell.length_a   1.000
_cell.length_b   1.000
_cell.length_c   1.000
_cell.angle_alpha   90.00
_cell.angle_beta   90.00
_cell.angle_gamma   90.00
#
_symmetry.space_group_name_H-M   'P 1'
#
loop_
_entity.id
_entity.type
_entity.pdbx_description
1 polymer ?
#
loop_
_entity_poly.entity_id
_entity_poly.type
_entity_poly.pdbx_seq_one_letter_code
_entity_poly.pdbx_strand_id
1 'polypeptide(L)'
;MISGHRGAAALAPENTLAGLQEAARSHIQWVEMDTQLCADLIPVMFHDAKVNRCTDGRGKVRELDLAQLKALDAGSWFGPQFTHERILTLDEALNACHEYGLNLNLEIKVHDDHETELLVQQVAHTIASNGISADELVLSSFSADAVSHCQKLMPHIRRGLICEKLPKNLFALADQLELFSVHLDYHLLNAPLANQIKQAGLDLHIWTMNQPELVDQFYQWGVDIIITDNPPLLLQA
;
A
#
# COMPACT_ATOMS: atom_id res chain seq x y z
N MET A 1 13.79 -5.68 -5.22
CA MET A 1 13.25 -4.49 -5.95
C MET A 1 12.94 -3.38 -4.94
N ILE A 2 12.90 -2.11 -5.39
CA ILE A 2 12.46 -0.97 -4.57
C ILE A 2 11.00 -0.66 -4.92
N SER A 3 10.19 -0.38 -3.89
CA SER A 3 8.81 0.11 -4.00
C SER A 3 8.66 1.44 -3.27
N GLY A 4 7.93 2.37 -3.86
CA GLY A 4 7.66 3.65 -3.22
C GLY A 4 6.50 3.54 -2.21
N HIS A 5 6.73 3.93 -0.96
CA HIS A 5 5.75 3.97 0.10
C HIS A 5 4.78 5.14 -0.11
N ARG A 6 3.49 4.86 -0.19
CA ARG A 6 2.41 5.83 -0.50
C ARG A 6 2.70 6.66 -1.75
N GLY A 7 3.29 6.00 -2.77
CA GLY A 7 3.87 6.65 -3.94
C GLY A 7 5.36 6.94 -3.75
N ALA A 8 5.75 8.13 -3.32
CA ALA A 8 7.11 8.51 -2.95
C ALA A 8 7.04 9.58 -1.84
N ALA A 9 6.69 9.19 -0.63
CA ALA A 9 6.24 10.07 0.46
C ALA A 9 7.28 11.07 0.97
N ALA A 10 8.57 10.88 0.69
CA ALA A 10 9.60 11.87 0.98
C ALA A 10 9.75 12.94 -0.13
N LEU A 11 9.18 12.73 -1.32
CA LEU A 11 9.35 13.59 -2.50
C LEU A 11 8.09 14.36 -2.87
N ALA A 12 6.91 13.80 -2.55
CA ALA A 12 5.61 14.37 -2.83
C ALA A 12 4.58 13.97 -1.75
N PRO A 13 3.41 14.65 -1.68
CA PRO A 13 2.36 14.28 -0.73
C PRO A 13 1.95 12.83 -0.88
N GLU A 14 1.86 12.12 0.25
CA GLU A 14 1.50 10.71 0.30
C GLU A 14 0.11 10.43 -0.31
N ASN A 15 -0.06 9.27 -0.97
CA ASN A 15 -1.31 8.80 -1.54
C ASN A 15 -1.95 9.75 -2.56
N THR A 16 -1.14 10.56 -3.28
CA THR A 16 -1.60 11.52 -4.29
C THR A 16 -1.06 11.19 -5.69
N LEU A 17 -1.61 11.90 -6.69
CA LEU A 17 -1.11 11.81 -8.07
C LEU A 17 0.36 12.24 -8.18
N ALA A 18 0.74 13.32 -7.48
CA ALA A 18 2.13 13.77 -7.44
C ALA A 18 3.06 12.68 -6.87
N GLY A 19 2.62 11.94 -5.84
CA GLY A 19 3.36 10.80 -5.29
C GLY A 19 3.64 9.71 -6.34
N LEU A 20 2.64 9.36 -7.15
CA LEU A 20 2.78 8.42 -8.25
C LEU A 20 3.70 8.95 -9.36
N GLN A 21 3.61 10.25 -9.70
CA GLN A 21 4.49 10.88 -10.68
C GLN A 21 5.95 10.85 -10.24
N GLU A 22 6.25 11.14 -8.96
CA GLU A 22 7.61 11.07 -8.43
C GLU A 22 8.14 9.64 -8.38
N ALA A 23 7.27 8.65 -8.09
CA ALA A 23 7.62 7.24 -8.17
C ALA A 23 8.02 6.85 -9.61
N ALA A 24 7.23 7.23 -10.60
CA ALA A 24 7.53 6.98 -12.02
C ALA A 24 8.83 7.66 -12.46
N ARG A 25 9.06 8.92 -12.05
CA ARG A 25 10.31 9.66 -12.32
C ARG A 25 11.53 8.99 -11.67
N SER A 26 11.32 8.28 -10.58
CA SER A 26 12.35 7.49 -9.89
C SER A 26 12.68 6.17 -10.58
N HIS A 27 12.02 5.84 -11.71
CA HIS A 27 12.20 4.61 -12.48
C HIS A 27 11.99 3.32 -11.68
N ILE A 28 11.15 3.36 -10.64
CA ILE A 28 10.69 2.16 -9.93
C ILE A 28 9.46 1.56 -10.62
N GLN A 29 9.24 0.27 -10.39
CA GLN A 29 8.12 -0.46 -11.01
C GLN A 29 6.95 -0.66 -10.05
N TRP A 30 7.17 -0.54 -8.75
CA TRP A 30 6.17 -0.80 -7.73
C TRP A 30 5.97 0.39 -6.82
N VAL A 31 4.73 0.64 -6.48
CA VAL A 31 4.34 1.55 -5.41
C VAL A 31 3.44 0.82 -4.41
N GLU A 32 3.47 1.27 -3.19
CA GLU A 32 2.51 0.89 -2.16
C GLU A 32 1.61 2.10 -1.88
N MET A 33 0.31 1.87 -1.71
CA MET A 33 -0.66 2.91 -1.36
C MET A 33 -1.80 2.33 -0.52
N ASP A 34 -2.41 3.20 0.31
CA ASP A 34 -3.47 2.84 1.25
C ASP A 34 -4.86 3.15 0.71
N THR A 35 -5.84 2.24 0.89
CA THR A 35 -7.24 2.50 0.57
C THR A 35 -8.18 2.26 1.74
N GLN A 36 -9.19 3.12 1.89
CA GLN A 36 -10.28 3.00 2.86
C GLN A 36 -11.57 3.58 2.27
N LEU A 37 -12.73 3.38 2.94
CA LEU A 37 -14.01 3.90 2.46
C LEU A 37 -14.28 5.33 2.93
N CYS A 38 -14.88 6.14 2.05
CA CYS A 38 -15.57 7.38 2.43
C CYS A 38 -17.03 7.12 2.83
N ALA A 39 -17.80 8.17 3.15
CA ALA A 39 -19.21 8.04 3.54
C ALA A 39 -20.08 7.41 2.45
N ASP A 40 -19.78 7.68 1.18
CA ASP A 40 -20.50 7.15 0.01
C ASP A 40 -20.11 5.70 -0.34
N LEU A 41 -19.31 5.03 0.51
CA LEU A 41 -18.79 3.68 0.28
C LEU A 41 -17.85 3.58 -0.95
N ILE A 42 -17.27 4.69 -1.37
CA ILE A 42 -16.29 4.72 -2.46
C ILE A 42 -14.90 4.54 -1.85
N PRO A 43 -14.08 3.59 -2.34
CA PRO A 43 -12.68 3.46 -1.92
C PRO A 43 -11.86 4.68 -2.34
N VAL A 44 -11.17 5.30 -1.38
CA VAL A 44 -10.31 6.47 -1.58
C VAL A 44 -8.91 6.19 -1.07
N MET A 45 -7.91 6.84 -1.66
CA MET A 45 -6.50 6.65 -1.31
C MET A 45 -6.15 7.55 -0.14
N PHE A 46 -6.08 6.99 1.06
CA PHE A 46 -5.77 7.73 2.28
C PHE A 46 -5.36 6.78 3.42
N HIS A 47 -4.28 7.14 4.17
CA HIS A 47 -3.76 6.30 5.24
C HIS A 47 -4.52 6.45 6.55
N ASP A 48 -4.64 7.69 7.07
CA ASP A 48 -5.16 7.94 8.42
C ASP A 48 -6.70 7.80 8.46
N ALA A 49 -7.26 7.46 9.61
CA ALA A 49 -8.71 7.49 9.81
C ALA A 49 -9.30 8.92 9.70
N LYS A 50 -8.47 9.96 9.85
CA LYS A 50 -8.87 11.38 9.79
C LYS A 50 -8.06 12.13 8.74
N VAL A 51 -8.71 13.06 8.03
CA VAL A 51 -8.07 13.89 6.99
C VAL A 51 -7.08 14.94 7.52
N ASN A 52 -7.03 15.15 8.83
CA ASN A 52 -6.40 16.30 9.49
C ASN A 52 -4.91 16.50 9.23
N ARG A 53 -4.13 15.41 9.07
CA ARG A 53 -2.66 15.48 8.94
C ARG A 53 -2.22 15.88 7.53
N CYS A 54 -2.91 15.36 6.54
CA CYS A 54 -2.49 15.44 5.12
C CYS A 54 -3.47 16.28 4.28
N THR A 55 -4.34 17.08 4.91
CA THR A 55 -5.24 18.00 4.20
C THR A 55 -5.47 19.26 5.02
N ASP A 56 -6.09 20.25 4.39
CA ASP A 56 -6.61 21.48 5.04
C ASP A 56 -7.95 21.26 5.78
N GLY A 57 -8.54 20.04 5.66
CA GLY A 57 -9.80 19.67 6.29
C GLY A 57 -9.68 19.06 7.68
N ARG A 58 -10.84 18.69 8.24
CA ARG A 58 -10.94 18.00 9.53
C ARG A 58 -12.07 16.97 9.53
N GLY A 59 -11.92 15.91 10.30
CA GLY A 59 -12.92 14.85 10.47
C GLY A 59 -12.40 13.49 10.03
N LYS A 60 -13.25 12.47 10.14
CA LYS A 60 -12.92 11.13 9.70
C LYS A 60 -13.23 10.98 8.20
N VAL A 61 -12.36 10.28 7.48
CA VAL A 61 -12.60 9.94 6.06
C VAL A 61 -13.96 9.26 5.89
N ARG A 62 -14.29 8.33 6.78
CA ARG A 62 -15.53 7.54 6.76
C ARG A 62 -16.81 8.36 7.00
N GLU A 63 -16.70 9.59 7.53
CA GLU A 63 -17.82 10.52 7.81
C GLU A 63 -17.99 11.60 6.73
N LEU A 64 -17.06 11.71 5.77
CA LEU A 64 -17.09 12.68 4.67
C LEU A 64 -17.49 11.99 3.37
N ASP A 65 -18.37 12.62 2.59
CA ASP A 65 -18.71 12.15 1.25
C ASP A 65 -17.57 12.44 0.25
N LEU A 66 -17.64 11.83 -0.94
CA LEU A 66 -16.60 11.98 -1.95
C LEU A 66 -16.42 13.44 -2.38
N ALA A 67 -17.50 14.19 -2.53
CA ALA A 67 -17.45 15.60 -2.95
C ALA A 67 -16.72 16.46 -1.90
N GLN A 68 -16.97 16.20 -0.61
CA GLN A 68 -16.27 16.85 0.49
C GLN A 68 -14.77 16.49 0.49
N LEU A 69 -14.42 15.21 0.31
CA LEU A 69 -13.03 14.77 0.25
C LEU A 69 -12.29 15.38 -0.96
N LYS A 70 -12.92 15.40 -2.13
CA LYS A 70 -12.35 15.99 -3.35
C LYS A 70 -12.16 17.52 -3.28
N ALA A 71 -12.89 18.20 -2.42
CA ALA A 71 -12.75 19.65 -2.20
C ALA A 71 -11.50 19.98 -1.34
N LEU A 72 -10.96 19.03 -0.58
CA LEU A 72 -9.81 19.25 0.30
C LEU A 72 -8.52 19.41 -0.50
N ASP A 73 -7.65 20.28 -0.01
CA ASP A 73 -6.26 20.37 -0.46
C ASP A 73 -5.43 19.27 0.25
N ALA A 74 -4.97 18.30 -0.53
CA ALA A 74 -4.19 17.18 -0.03
C ALA A 74 -2.67 17.34 -0.24
N GLY A 75 -2.21 18.51 -0.68
CA GLY A 75 -0.81 18.72 -1.03
C GLY A 75 -0.10 19.87 -0.32
N SER A 76 -0.79 20.97 0.00
CA SER A 76 -0.17 22.18 0.56
C SER A 76 0.55 21.94 1.90
N TRP A 77 0.16 20.95 2.66
CA TRP A 77 0.84 20.54 3.90
C TRP A 77 2.27 20.07 3.65
N PHE A 78 2.54 19.50 2.47
CA PHE A 78 3.87 19.03 2.07
C PHE A 78 4.70 20.17 1.46
N GLY A 79 4.07 21.02 0.63
CA GLY A 79 4.70 22.17 0.03
C GLY A 79 3.77 22.94 -0.90
N PRO A 80 4.00 24.27 -1.07
CA PRO A 80 3.07 25.13 -1.83
C PRO A 80 2.95 24.74 -3.32
N GLN A 81 3.94 24.05 -3.88
CA GLN A 81 3.90 23.55 -5.27
C GLN A 81 2.86 22.44 -5.47
N PHE A 82 2.36 21.83 -4.39
CA PHE A 82 1.38 20.73 -4.42
C PHE A 82 -0.03 21.17 -4.06
N THR A 83 -0.33 22.47 -4.02
CA THR A 83 -1.65 23.04 -3.64
C THR A 83 -2.83 22.49 -4.43
N HIS A 84 -2.62 21.90 -5.61
CA HIS A 84 -3.68 21.35 -6.44
C HIS A 84 -3.91 19.84 -6.26
N GLU A 85 -3.13 19.18 -5.40
CA GLU A 85 -3.32 17.76 -5.14
C GLU A 85 -4.64 17.51 -4.42
N ARG A 86 -5.29 16.40 -4.79
CA ARG A 86 -6.58 15.99 -4.24
C ARG A 86 -6.52 14.52 -3.82
N ILE A 87 -7.38 14.14 -2.89
CA ILE A 87 -7.56 12.75 -2.51
C ILE A 87 -8.05 11.98 -3.75
N LEU A 88 -7.32 10.93 -4.14
CA LEU A 88 -7.71 10.06 -5.25
C LEU A 88 -8.79 9.06 -4.80
N THR A 89 -9.68 8.68 -5.71
CA THR A 89 -10.39 7.41 -5.58
C THR A 89 -9.47 6.27 -5.96
N LEU A 90 -9.81 5.04 -5.56
CA LEU A 90 -9.07 3.86 -6.00
C LEU A 90 -9.05 3.74 -7.53
N ASP A 91 -10.16 3.99 -8.20
CA ASP A 91 -10.24 3.94 -9.67
C ASP A 91 -9.27 4.95 -10.33
N GLU A 92 -9.21 6.18 -9.82
CA GLU A 92 -8.25 7.19 -10.31
C GLU A 92 -6.80 6.76 -10.07
N ALA A 93 -6.50 6.14 -8.92
CA ALA A 93 -5.16 5.64 -8.62
C ALA A 93 -4.74 4.47 -9.52
N LEU A 94 -5.66 3.52 -9.78
CA LEU A 94 -5.44 2.41 -10.70
C LEU A 94 -5.16 2.91 -12.13
N ASN A 95 -5.96 3.88 -12.61
CA ASN A 95 -5.75 4.49 -13.92
C ASN A 95 -4.40 5.21 -14.02
N ALA A 96 -4.01 5.95 -12.97
CA ALA A 96 -2.72 6.62 -12.91
C ALA A 96 -1.55 5.62 -12.86
N CYS A 97 -1.66 4.53 -12.10
CA CYS A 97 -0.66 3.46 -12.10
C CYS A 97 -0.48 2.87 -13.51
N HIS A 98 -1.57 2.58 -14.21
CA HIS A 98 -1.53 2.08 -15.57
C HIS A 98 -0.87 3.09 -16.53
N GLU A 99 -1.24 4.37 -16.46
CA GLU A 99 -0.67 5.45 -17.28
C GLU A 99 0.85 5.59 -17.08
N TYR A 100 1.32 5.45 -15.83
CA TYR A 100 2.74 5.60 -15.48
C TYR A 100 3.54 4.30 -15.55
N GLY A 101 2.91 3.17 -15.88
CA GLY A 101 3.55 1.85 -15.93
C GLY A 101 4.01 1.36 -14.54
N LEU A 102 3.24 1.68 -13.51
CA LEU A 102 3.49 1.29 -12.12
C LEU A 102 2.58 0.13 -11.71
N ASN A 103 3.15 -0.84 -11.04
CA ASN A 103 2.42 -1.89 -10.33
C ASN A 103 2.06 -1.41 -8.91
N LEU A 104 0.94 -1.86 -8.38
CA LEU A 104 0.41 -1.40 -7.10
C LEU A 104 0.37 -2.51 -6.05
N ASN A 105 1.03 -2.29 -4.92
CA ASN A 105 0.71 -2.95 -3.65
C ASN A 105 -0.36 -2.11 -2.94
N LEU A 106 -1.61 -2.56 -2.98
CA LEU A 106 -2.76 -1.87 -2.39
C LEU A 106 -2.99 -2.37 -0.96
N GLU A 107 -2.70 -1.51 0.03
CA GLU A 107 -3.05 -1.82 1.42
C GLU A 107 -4.55 -1.57 1.66
N ILE A 108 -5.25 -2.61 2.13
CA ILE A 108 -6.63 -2.52 2.62
C ILE A 108 -6.56 -2.01 4.07
N LYS A 109 -6.85 -0.70 4.26
CA LYS A 109 -6.71 -0.02 5.54
C LYS A 109 -7.95 -0.18 6.41
N VAL A 110 -7.91 -1.11 7.34
CA VAL A 110 -9.02 -1.39 8.25
C VAL A 110 -8.91 -0.50 9.48
N HIS A 111 -9.84 0.43 9.66
CA HIS A 111 -9.96 1.27 10.86
C HIS A 111 -11.12 0.84 11.77
N ASP A 112 -12.07 0.08 11.22
CA ASP A 112 -13.18 -0.54 11.95
C ASP A 112 -13.36 -1.98 11.46
N ASP A 113 -13.15 -2.95 12.32
CA ASP A 113 -13.25 -4.38 11.99
C ASP A 113 -14.65 -4.77 11.50
N HIS A 114 -15.71 -4.06 11.92
CA HIS A 114 -17.08 -4.31 11.47
C HIS A 114 -17.33 -3.92 10.01
N GLU A 115 -16.49 -3.07 9.43
CA GLU A 115 -16.59 -2.64 8.03
C GLU A 115 -15.63 -3.39 7.09
N THR A 116 -14.83 -4.35 7.60
CA THR A 116 -13.80 -5.05 6.82
C THR A 116 -14.35 -5.71 5.57
N GLU A 117 -15.43 -6.49 5.70
CA GLU A 117 -16.04 -7.17 4.55
C GLU A 117 -16.57 -6.18 3.52
N LEU A 118 -17.25 -5.11 3.98
CA LEU A 118 -17.79 -4.06 3.10
C LEU A 118 -16.66 -3.35 2.34
N LEU A 119 -15.57 -3.01 3.02
CA LEU A 119 -14.41 -2.37 2.39
C LEU A 119 -13.84 -3.27 1.28
N VAL A 120 -13.60 -4.55 1.56
CA VAL A 120 -13.06 -5.48 0.56
C VAL A 120 -14.04 -5.70 -0.59
N GLN A 121 -15.35 -5.74 -0.35
CA GLN A 121 -16.38 -5.83 -1.41
C GLN A 121 -16.31 -4.62 -2.35
N GLN A 122 -16.21 -3.39 -1.82
CA GLN A 122 -16.12 -2.18 -2.64
C GLN A 122 -14.81 -2.10 -3.43
N VAL A 123 -13.70 -2.51 -2.81
CA VAL A 123 -12.41 -2.61 -3.50
C VAL A 123 -12.48 -3.64 -4.63
N ALA A 124 -13.05 -4.83 -4.38
CA ALA A 124 -13.21 -5.87 -5.40
C ALA A 124 -14.08 -5.40 -6.58
N HIS A 125 -15.17 -4.68 -6.29
CA HIS A 125 -16.03 -4.09 -7.31
C HIS A 125 -15.26 -3.07 -8.17
N THR A 126 -14.49 -2.17 -7.53
CA THR A 126 -13.70 -1.15 -8.23
C THR A 126 -12.63 -1.78 -9.12
N ILE A 127 -11.87 -2.75 -8.61
CA ILE A 127 -10.83 -3.46 -9.37
C ILE A 127 -11.44 -4.18 -10.58
N ALA A 128 -12.56 -4.90 -10.39
CA ALA A 128 -13.23 -5.61 -11.46
C ALA A 128 -13.77 -4.68 -12.55
N SER A 129 -14.23 -3.48 -12.18
CA SER A 129 -14.75 -2.48 -13.12
C SER A 129 -13.65 -1.74 -13.85
N ASN A 130 -12.49 -1.51 -13.21
CA ASN A 130 -11.34 -0.82 -13.80
C ASN A 130 -10.65 -1.68 -14.86
N GLY A 131 -10.53 -2.98 -14.64
CA GLY A 131 -9.93 -3.92 -15.57
C GLY A 131 -8.41 -4.00 -15.52
N ILE A 132 -7.77 -3.49 -14.45
CA ILE A 132 -6.33 -3.65 -14.21
C ILE A 132 -5.96 -5.14 -14.15
N SER A 133 -4.77 -5.48 -14.67
CA SER A 133 -4.28 -6.86 -14.65
C SER A 133 -3.96 -7.34 -13.23
N ALA A 134 -4.31 -8.60 -12.92
CA ALA A 134 -3.96 -9.21 -11.64
C ALA A 134 -2.44 -9.25 -11.38
N ASP A 135 -1.63 -9.28 -12.44
CA ASP A 135 -0.16 -9.28 -12.34
C ASP A 135 0.40 -7.91 -11.94
N GLU A 136 -0.39 -6.84 -12.11
CA GLU A 136 -0.03 -5.47 -11.73
C GLU A 136 -0.42 -5.14 -10.28
N LEU A 137 -1.06 -6.10 -9.56
CA LEU A 137 -1.58 -5.90 -8.21
C LEU A 137 -1.03 -6.90 -7.20
N VAL A 138 -0.83 -6.40 -5.98
CA VAL A 138 -0.79 -7.17 -4.72
C VAL A 138 -1.77 -6.49 -3.75
N LEU A 139 -2.67 -7.26 -3.14
CA LEU A 139 -3.53 -6.77 -2.07
C LEU A 139 -2.87 -7.09 -0.73
N SER A 140 -2.73 -6.12 0.14
CA SER A 140 -2.13 -6.34 1.45
C SER A 140 -2.95 -5.73 2.57
N SER A 141 -2.80 -6.23 3.79
CA SER A 141 -3.44 -5.67 4.99
C SER A 141 -2.74 -6.15 6.25
N PHE A 142 -2.82 -5.36 7.32
CA PHE A 142 -2.54 -5.80 8.70
C PHE A 142 -3.63 -6.75 9.23
N SER A 143 -4.85 -6.67 8.68
CA SER A 143 -5.99 -7.49 9.07
C SER A 143 -5.98 -8.83 8.30
N ALA A 144 -5.76 -9.94 9.01
CA ALA A 144 -5.89 -11.27 8.44
C ALA A 144 -7.32 -11.54 7.95
N ASP A 145 -8.33 -10.90 8.54
CA ASP A 145 -9.72 -10.99 8.10
C ASP A 145 -9.92 -10.28 6.75
N ALA A 146 -9.35 -9.08 6.56
CA ALA A 146 -9.35 -8.41 5.25
C ALA A 146 -8.67 -9.28 4.18
N VAL A 147 -7.51 -9.89 4.48
CA VAL A 147 -6.82 -10.80 3.57
C VAL A 147 -7.69 -12.03 3.26
N SER A 148 -8.42 -12.57 4.24
CA SER A 148 -9.37 -13.68 4.03
C SER A 148 -10.52 -13.29 3.11
N HIS A 149 -11.06 -12.08 3.25
CA HIS A 149 -12.08 -11.56 2.32
C HIS A 149 -11.51 -11.33 0.92
N CYS A 150 -10.27 -10.85 0.80
CA CYS A 150 -9.58 -10.75 -0.51
C CYS A 150 -9.42 -12.12 -1.16
N GLN A 151 -9.04 -13.16 -0.40
CA GLN A 151 -8.93 -14.53 -0.89
C GLN A 151 -10.25 -15.03 -1.48
N LYS A 152 -11.38 -14.77 -0.80
CA LYS A 152 -12.72 -15.22 -1.24
C LYS A 152 -13.23 -14.46 -2.46
N LEU A 153 -13.04 -13.14 -2.50
CA LEU A 153 -13.66 -12.28 -3.52
C LEU A 153 -12.76 -12.08 -4.74
N MET A 154 -11.44 -12.15 -4.56
CA MET A 154 -10.42 -11.91 -5.59
C MET A 154 -9.34 -13.01 -5.56
N PRO A 155 -9.69 -14.32 -5.69
CA PRO A 155 -8.73 -15.41 -5.50
C PRO A 155 -7.56 -15.39 -6.50
N HIS A 156 -7.75 -14.75 -7.64
CA HIS A 156 -6.75 -14.63 -8.71
C HIS A 156 -5.73 -13.50 -8.48
N ILE A 157 -5.96 -12.60 -7.51
CA ILE A 157 -5.02 -11.53 -7.19
C ILE A 157 -4.11 -11.98 -6.05
N ARG A 158 -2.82 -11.70 -6.20
CA ARG A 158 -1.81 -11.96 -5.15
C ARG A 158 -2.14 -11.18 -3.88
N ARG A 159 -1.88 -11.77 -2.72
CA ARG A 159 -2.16 -11.16 -1.43
C ARG A 159 -1.02 -11.33 -0.44
N GLY A 160 -0.82 -10.33 0.41
CA GLY A 160 0.20 -10.28 1.44
C GLY A 160 -0.37 -9.95 2.81
N LEU A 161 0.27 -10.46 3.86
CA LEU A 161 -0.02 -10.07 5.24
C LEU A 161 1.04 -9.08 5.72
N ILE A 162 0.59 -7.92 6.22
CA ILE A 162 1.48 -6.91 6.79
C ILE A 162 1.61 -7.17 8.29
N CYS A 163 2.84 -7.13 8.82
CA CYS A 163 3.15 -7.46 10.20
C CYS A 163 4.02 -6.37 10.84
N GLU A 164 3.43 -5.64 11.81
CA GLU A 164 4.17 -4.79 12.77
C GLU A 164 4.76 -5.61 13.93
N LYS A 165 4.15 -6.77 14.20
CA LYS A 165 4.63 -7.77 15.15
C LYS A 165 4.52 -9.14 14.51
N LEU A 166 5.53 -9.99 14.74
CA LEU A 166 5.54 -11.32 14.14
C LEU A 166 4.49 -12.24 14.79
N PRO A 167 3.47 -12.69 14.05
CA PRO A 167 2.50 -13.64 14.59
C PRO A 167 3.19 -14.99 14.92
N LYS A 168 2.87 -15.60 16.06
CA LYS A 168 3.41 -16.92 16.44
C LYS A 168 3.07 -18.02 15.43
N ASN A 169 1.95 -17.86 14.72
CA ASN A 169 1.43 -18.81 13.74
C ASN A 169 1.54 -18.30 12.30
N LEU A 170 2.56 -17.46 11.98
CA LEU A 170 2.72 -16.82 10.68
C LEU A 170 2.59 -17.81 9.51
N PHE A 171 3.31 -18.92 9.56
CA PHE A 171 3.29 -19.89 8.45
C PHE A 171 1.98 -20.65 8.32
N ALA A 172 1.28 -20.92 9.44
CA ALA A 172 -0.06 -21.48 9.39
C ALA A 172 -1.09 -20.48 8.80
N LEU A 173 -0.95 -19.19 9.11
CA LEU A 173 -1.75 -18.14 8.46
C LEU A 173 -1.42 -18.01 6.98
N ALA A 174 -0.14 -18.10 6.62
CA ALA A 174 0.27 -18.04 5.22
C ALA A 174 -0.35 -19.16 4.39
N ASP A 175 -0.33 -20.38 4.90
CA ASP A 175 -1.00 -21.55 4.29
C ASP A 175 -2.52 -21.34 4.20
N GLN A 176 -3.16 -20.96 5.31
CA GLN A 176 -4.62 -20.80 5.40
C GLN A 176 -5.13 -19.72 4.44
N LEU A 177 -4.41 -18.61 4.32
CA LEU A 177 -4.77 -17.46 3.50
C LEU A 177 -4.20 -17.53 2.08
N GLU A 178 -3.43 -18.59 1.77
CA GLU A 178 -2.72 -18.76 0.50
C GLU A 178 -1.93 -17.48 0.15
N LEU A 179 -1.09 -17.03 1.08
CA LEU A 179 -0.34 -15.80 0.89
C LEU A 179 0.69 -15.95 -0.23
N PHE A 180 0.80 -14.91 -1.04
CA PHE A 180 1.93 -14.73 -1.94
C PHE A 180 3.13 -14.14 -1.21
N SER A 181 2.90 -13.19 -0.29
CA SER A 181 3.96 -12.45 0.38
C SER A 181 3.65 -12.17 1.86
N VAL A 182 4.72 -11.87 2.61
CA VAL A 182 4.64 -11.26 3.95
C VAL A 182 5.39 -9.94 3.93
N HIS A 183 4.80 -8.91 4.55
CA HIS A 183 5.35 -7.56 4.59
C HIS A 183 5.69 -7.20 6.04
N LEU A 184 6.99 -7.21 6.38
CA LEU A 184 7.44 -7.04 7.77
C LEU A 184 7.97 -5.62 8.01
N ASP A 185 7.71 -5.09 9.22
CA ASP A 185 8.57 -4.04 9.75
C ASP A 185 10.03 -4.56 9.70
N TYR A 186 10.91 -3.83 9.02
CA TYR A 186 12.30 -4.28 8.78
C TYR A 186 13.07 -4.54 10.06
N HIS A 187 12.69 -3.92 11.19
CA HIS A 187 13.29 -4.16 12.50
C HIS A 187 13.02 -5.58 13.06
N LEU A 188 11.96 -6.24 12.57
CA LEU A 188 11.65 -7.62 12.96
C LEU A 188 12.53 -8.64 12.24
N LEU A 189 13.12 -8.24 11.09
CA LEU A 189 13.80 -9.17 10.21
C LEU A 189 15.23 -9.47 10.69
N ASN A 190 15.58 -10.74 10.57
CA ASN A 190 16.95 -11.25 10.69
C ASN A 190 17.16 -12.38 9.67
N ALA A 191 18.41 -12.76 9.42
CA ALA A 191 18.75 -13.76 8.41
C ALA A 191 18.04 -15.12 8.63
N PRO A 192 17.94 -15.69 9.87
CA PRO A 192 17.18 -16.90 10.11
C PRO A 192 15.69 -16.80 9.74
N LEU A 193 15.02 -15.72 10.11
CA LEU A 193 13.61 -15.50 9.77
C LEU A 193 13.40 -15.34 8.27
N ALA A 194 14.25 -14.54 7.62
CA ALA A 194 14.21 -14.35 6.16
C ALA A 194 14.34 -15.71 5.44
N ASN A 195 15.31 -16.54 5.84
CA ASN A 195 15.48 -17.88 5.27
C ASN A 195 14.25 -18.76 5.48
N GLN A 196 13.60 -18.73 6.65
CA GLN A 196 12.37 -19.50 6.90
C GLN A 196 11.23 -19.05 5.98
N ILE A 197 11.06 -17.75 5.79
CA ILE A 197 10.03 -17.18 4.90
C ILE A 197 10.28 -17.60 3.45
N LYS A 198 11.53 -17.51 2.98
CA LYS A 198 11.90 -17.93 1.61
C LYS A 198 11.76 -19.44 1.42
N GLN A 199 12.08 -20.27 2.41
CA GLN A 199 11.87 -21.72 2.37
C GLN A 199 10.38 -22.10 2.33
N ALA A 200 9.50 -21.28 2.89
CA ALA A 200 8.05 -21.43 2.78
C ALA A 200 7.50 -21.01 1.40
N GLY A 201 8.35 -20.54 0.47
CA GLY A 201 7.93 -20.11 -0.87
C GLY A 201 7.27 -18.74 -0.92
N LEU A 202 7.37 -17.95 0.14
CA LEU A 202 6.76 -16.63 0.22
C LEU A 202 7.71 -15.53 -0.28
N ASP A 203 7.16 -14.53 -0.93
CA ASP A 203 7.88 -13.29 -1.16
C ASP A 203 7.97 -12.48 0.14
N LEU A 204 9.14 -11.88 0.36
CA LEU A 204 9.46 -11.12 1.56
C LEU A 204 9.59 -9.64 1.22
N HIS A 205 8.63 -8.84 1.69
CA HIS A 205 8.68 -7.39 1.60
C HIS A 205 9.01 -6.79 2.97
N ILE A 206 9.71 -5.66 3.00
CA ILE A 206 9.99 -4.93 4.24
C ILE A 206 9.59 -3.46 4.11
N TRP A 207 9.15 -2.85 5.23
CA TRP A 207 8.67 -1.47 5.31
C TRP A 207 9.03 -0.83 6.65
N THR A 208 9.04 0.49 6.87
CA THR A 208 9.39 1.46 5.84
C THR A 208 10.87 1.72 6.00
N MET A 209 11.66 1.26 5.03
CA MET A 209 13.12 1.26 5.14
C MET A 209 13.72 2.40 4.32
N ASN A 210 14.37 3.35 5.02
CA ASN A 210 14.93 4.56 4.43
C ASN A 210 16.46 4.68 4.65
N GLN A 211 17.14 3.56 4.90
CA GLN A 211 18.58 3.50 5.23
C GLN A 211 19.35 2.83 4.09
N PRO A 212 20.01 3.59 3.19
CA PRO A 212 20.70 3.04 2.02
C PRO A 212 21.76 2.00 2.38
N GLU A 213 22.44 2.19 3.51
CA GLU A 213 23.51 1.31 4.00
C GLU A 213 23.03 -0.10 4.37
N LEU A 214 21.73 -0.31 4.52
CA LEU A 214 21.15 -1.63 4.84
C LEU A 214 20.63 -2.39 3.62
N VAL A 215 20.57 -1.77 2.44
CA VAL A 215 19.99 -2.35 1.21
C VAL A 215 20.63 -3.67 0.86
N ASP A 216 21.96 -3.69 0.76
CA ASP A 216 22.71 -4.90 0.40
C ASP A 216 22.50 -6.04 1.39
N GLN A 217 22.46 -5.74 2.68
CA GLN A 217 22.22 -6.73 3.73
C GLN A 217 20.84 -7.39 3.56
N PHE A 218 19.79 -6.62 3.32
CA PHE A 218 18.45 -7.15 3.16
C PHE A 218 18.32 -7.99 1.87
N TYR A 219 18.93 -7.57 0.78
CA TYR A 219 18.98 -8.39 -0.44
C TYR A 219 19.77 -9.68 -0.24
N GLN A 220 20.88 -9.66 0.51
CA GLN A 220 21.62 -10.89 0.87
C GLN A 220 20.78 -11.83 1.74
N TRP A 221 19.83 -11.33 2.52
CA TRP A 221 18.88 -12.15 3.28
C TRP A 221 17.69 -12.65 2.44
N GLY A 222 17.58 -12.23 1.17
CA GLY A 222 16.54 -12.69 0.25
C GLY A 222 15.27 -11.84 0.28
N VAL A 223 15.35 -10.58 0.73
CA VAL A 223 14.24 -9.63 0.61
C VAL A 223 13.94 -9.37 -0.87
N ASP A 224 12.69 -9.50 -1.28
CA ASP A 224 12.25 -9.32 -2.66
C ASP A 224 11.92 -7.84 -2.93
N ILE A 225 11.20 -7.19 -2.01
CA ILE A 225 10.81 -5.76 -2.14
C ILE A 225 11.14 -4.99 -0.87
N ILE A 226 11.79 -3.84 -1.04
CA ILE A 226 12.02 -2.83 0.00
C ILE A 226 11.07 -1.67 -0.26
N ILE A 227 10.14 -1.40 0.67
CA ILE A 227 9.20 -0.29 0.62
C ILE A 227 9.82 0.91 1.34
N THR A 228 9.95 2.04 0.63
CA THR A 228 10.67 3.24 1.10
C THR A 228 9.93 4.53 0.74
N ASP A 229 10.09 5.56 1.57
CA ASP A 229 9.60 6.91 1.27
C ASP A 229 10.42 7.61 0.18
N ASN A 230 11.68 7.21 -0.01
CA ASN A 230 12.62 7.88 -0.91
C ASN A 230 13.30 6.88 -1.87
N PRO A 231 12.60 6.45 -2.94
CA PRO A 231 13.16 5.49 -3.87
C PRO A 231 14.52 5.87 -4.47
N PRO A 232 14.76 7.13 -4.94
CA PRO A 232 16.06 7.51 -5.48
C PRO A 232 17.24 7.34 -4.51
N LEU A 233 16.98 7.52 -3.21
CA LEU A 233 18.01 7.36 -2.19
C LEU A 233 18.52 5.92 -2.11
N LEU A 234 17.62 4.95 -2.25
CA LEU A 234 17.96 3.52 -2.15
C LEU A 234 18.46 2.93 -3.48
N LEU A 235 18.14 3.53 -4.61
CA LEU A 235 18.63 3.10 -5.92
C LEU A 235 20.09 3.48 -6.18
N GLN A 236 20.66 4.38 -5.36
CA GLN A 236 22.06 4.82 -5.44
C GLN A 236 22.98 4.05 -4.50
N ALA A 237 22.44 3.11 -3.72
CA ALA A 237 23.15 2.36 -2.68
C ALA A 237 23.94 1.16 -3.25
#